data_d183c2a77b05df12ee13f8d091544c34
#
_entry.id   d183c2a77b05df12ee13f8d091544c34
#
_cell.length_a   1.000
_cell.length_b   1.000
_cell.length_c   1.000
_cell.angle_alpha   90.00
_cell.angle_beta   90.00
_cell.angle_gamma   90.00
#
_symmetry.space_group_name_H-M   'P 1'
#
loop_
_entity.id
_entity.type
_entity.pdbx_description
1 polymer ?
#
loop_
_entity_poly.entity_id
_entity_poly.type
_entity_poly.pdbx_seq_one_letter_code
_entity_poly.pdbx_strand_id
1 'polypeptide(L)'
;MDNPYSKQFPSLMKGKKIMYVHGFLSSAQSGTVKMLQELMPEASVIAEDIPVHPEEAMQMLRKMADNEQPDLIIGTSMGGMYTEMLHGFDRILVNPAFAMGDTMSSMTGHQEFQNPRKDGVQDLMVTKGLIKEYKDITTQCFANIDTEERERVYGLFGDNDPVVHTFDLFRQHYPNAIYFHGEHRLIDKVALHYLIPVIQWIDDRQNGTERPIVYLHFDALHDSFDKPLSSMHKAYELLLEHYQVYIVAP
;
A
#
# COMPACT_ATOMS: atom_id res chain seq x y z
N MET A 1 -16.79 -19.97 2.04
CA MET A 1 -17.83 -18.93 2.21
C MET A 1 -17.59 -17.95 1.09
N ASP A 2 -18.61 -17.63 0.32
CA ASP A 2 -18.46 -16.63 -0.73
C ASP A 2 -18.15 -15.28 -0.08
N ASN A 3 -17.16 -14.58 -0.61
CA ASN A 3 -16.83 -13.25 -0.15
C ASN A 3 -18.00 -12.30 -0.46
N PRO A 4 -18.67 -11.70 0.55
CA PRO A 4 -19.83 -10.83 0.33
C PRO A 4 -19.51 -9.59 -0.50
N TYR A 5 -18.22 -9.29 -0.68
CA TYR A 5 -17.72 -8.14 -1.43
C TYR A 5 -17.30 -8.48 -2.87
N SER A 6 -17.40 -9.73 -3.26
CA SER A 6 -17.05 -10.21 -4.60
C SER A 6 -17.80 -9.43 -5.68
N LYS A 7 -17.07 -8.97 -6.70
CA LYS A 7 -17.61 -8.27 -7.88
C LYS A 7 -18.38 -6.96 -7.60
N GLN A 8 -18.06 -6.27 -6.49
CA GLN A 8 -18.73 -5.00 -6.18
C GLN A 8 -18.33 -3.86 -7.11
N PHE A 9 -17.10 -3.91 -7.66
CA PHE A 9 -16.53 -2.87 -8.51
C PHE A 9 -16.07 -3.45 -9.87
N PRO A 10 -16.97 -4.07 -10.64
CA PRO A 10 -16.57 -4.81 -11.85
C PRO A 10 -15.93 -3.94 -12.92
N SER A 11 -16.29 -2.66 -12.99
CA SER A 11 -15.77 -1.74 -14.00
C SER A 11 -14.57 -0.92 -13.50
N LEU A 12 -14.20 -1.02 -12.22
CA LEU A 12 -13.05 -0.31 -11.67
C LEU A 12 -11.76 -0.89 -12.23
N MET A 13 -10.87 -0.05 -12.71
CA MET A 13 -9.62 -0.44 -13.38
C MET A 13 -9.85 -1.43 -14.55
N LYS A 14 -11.00 -1.35 -15.23
CA LYS A 14 -11.35 -2.24 -16.33
C LYS A 14 -10.32 -2.20 -17.45
N GLY A 15 -9.78 -3.38 -17.78
CA GLY A 15 -8.77 -3.55 -18.82
C GLY A 15 -7.37 -3.04 -18.44
N LYS A 16 -7.22 -2.51 -17.23
CA LYS A 16 -5.96 -2.01 -16.68
C LYS A 16 -5.25 -3.08 -15.83
N LYS A 17 -3.96 -2.86 -15.60
CA LYS A 17 -3.10 -3.78 -14.86
C LYS A 17 -2.70 -3.21 -13.50
N ILE A 18 -2.92 -3.97 -12.45
CA ILE A 18 -2.51 -3.65 -11.08
C ILE A 18 -1.38 -4.59 -10.67
N MET A 19 -0.22 -4.05 -10.37
CA MET A 19 0.89 -4.81 -9.77
C MET A 19 0.80 -4.73 -8.26
N TYR A 20 0.73 -5.90 -7.60
CA TYR A 20 0.70 -5.96 -6.14
C TYR A 20 2.04 -6.43 -5.57
N VAL A 21 2.59 -5.69 -4.62
CA VAL A 21 3.87 -5.96 -3.94
C VAL A 21 3.58 -6.32 -2.48
N HIS A 22 3.77 -7.60 -2.14
CA HIS A 22 3.40 -8.13 -0.83
C HIS A 22 4.37 -7.74 0.30
N GLY A 23 3.88 -7.83 1.55
CA GLY A 23 4.68 -7.57 2.74
C GLY A 23 5.63 -8.72 3.13
N PHE A 24 6.41 -8.49 4.19
CA PHE A 24 7.34 -9.48 4.74
C PHE A 24 6.62 -10.75 5.17
N LEU A 25 7.23 -11.91 4.94
CA LEU A 25 6.68 -13.25 5.22
C LEU A 25 5.37 -13.58 4.46
N SER A 26 4.99 -12.79 3.47
CA SER A 26 3.84 -13.06 2.60
C SER A 26 4.28 -13.62 1.24
N SER A 27 3.36 -13.72 0.28
CA SER A 27 3.64 -14.22 -1.07
C SER A 27 2.68 -13.64 -2.11
N ALA A 28 2.92 -13.96 -3.38
CA ALA A 28 2.02 -13.69 -4.49
C ALA A 28 0.65 -14.41 -4.37
N GLN A 29 0.53 -15.38 -3.48
CA GLN A 29 -0.72 -16.12 -3.21
C GLN A 29 -1.44 -15.62 -1.96
N SER A 30 -1.13 -14.41 -1.50
CA SER A 30 -1.75 -13.79 -0.32
C SER A 30 -3.24 -13.54 -0.49
N GLY A 31 -3.96 -13.46 0.62
CA GLY A 31 -5.38 -13.10 0.64
C GLY A 31 -5.66 -11.74 0.01
N THR A 32 -4.71 -10.79 0.06
CA THR A 32 -4.85 -9.46 -0.56
C THR A 32 -4.91 -9.55 -2.08
N VAL A 33 -4.08 -10.37 -2.72
CA VAL A 33 -4.14 -10.58 -4.18
C VAL A 33 -5.51 -11.12 -4.58
N LYS A 34 -6.00 -12.12 -3.86
CA LYS A 34 -7.33 -12.72 -4.06
C LYS A 34 -8.45 -11.69 -3.90
N MET A 35 -8.39 -10.90 -2.83
CA MET A 35 -9.36 -9.85 -2.55
C MET A 35 -9.41 -8.82 -3.69
N LEU A 36 -8.27 -8.34 -4.17
CA LEU A 36 -8.21 -7.38 -5.29
C LEU A 36 -8.81 -7.96 -6.57
N GLN A 37 -8.50 -9.23 -6.90
CA GLN A 37 -9.07 -9.93 -8.05
C GLN A 37 -10.60 -10.12 -7.94
N GLU A 38 -11.09 -10.42 -6.74
CA GLU A 38 -12.52 -10.58 -6.49
C GLU A 38 -13.30 -9.26 -6.50
N LEU A 39 -12.69 -8.17 -6.01
CA LEU A 39 -13.32 -6.84 -6.00
C LEU A 39 -13.37 -6.22 -7.40
N MET A 40 -12.32 -6.40 -8.19
CA MET A 40 -12.12 -5.78 -9.50
C MET A 40 -11.90 -6.84 -10.61
N PRO A 41 -12.91 -7.65 -10.94
CA PRO A 41 -12.72 -8.82 -11.81
C PRO A 41 -12.36 -8.49 -13.27
N GLU A 42 -12.55 -7.25 -13.72
CA GLU A 42 -12.16 -6.80 -15.07
C GLU A 42 -10.77 -6.13 -15.09
N ALA A 43 -10.11 -5.98 -13.94
CA ALA A 43 -8.72 -5.60 -13.83
C ALA A 43 -7.79 -6.83 -13.86
N SER A 44 -6.57 -6.66 -14.36
CA SER A 44 -5.53 -7.70 -14.30
C SER A 44 -4.63 -7.46 -13.08
N VAL A 45 -4.78 -8.27 -12.02
CA VAL A 45 -3.93 -8.18 -10.84
C VAL A 45 -2.76 -9.15 -10.96
N ILE A 46 -1.55 -8.62 -11.03
CA ILE A 46 -0.30 -9.39 -11.10
C ILE A 46 0.49 -9.29 -9.81
N ALA A 47 1.10 -10.39 -9.39
CA ALA A 47 1.98 -10.46 -8.22
C ALA A 47 2.99 -11.60 -8.38
N GLU A 48 4.22 -11.37 -7.91
CA GLU A 48 5.27 -12.38 -7.86
C GLU A 48 5.82 -12.50 -6.43
N ASP A 49 6.41 -13.64 -6.12
CA ASP A 49 7.07 -13.87 -4.85
C ASP A 49 8.36 -13.06 -4.78
N ILE A 50 8.43 -12.13 -3.84
CA ILE A 50 9.56 -11.21 -3.68
C ILE A 50 10.76 -11.99 -3.12
N PRO A 51 11.97 -11.87 -3.72
CA PRO A 51 13.20 -12.41 -3.16
C PRO A 51 13.44 -11.92 -1.73
N VAL A 52 14.12 -12.75 -0.93
CA VAL A 52 14.43 -12.43 0.47
C VAL A 52 15.45 -11.30 0.58
N HIS A 53 16.44 -11.29 -0.32
CA HIS A 53 17.48 -10.26 -0.36
C HIS A 53 16.98 -8.99 -1.04
N PRO A 54 17.05 -7.82 -0.37
CA PRO A 54 16.36 -6.62 -0.82
C PRO A 54 16.88 -6.06 -2.16
N GLU A 55 18.15 -6.23 -2.47
CA GLU A 55 18.68 -5.78 -3.76
C GLU A 55 18.13 -6.63 -4.92
N GLU A 56 18.09 -7.96 -4.74
CA GLU A 56 17.48 -8.87 -5.71
C GLU A 56 15.98 -8.60 -5.87
N ALA A 57 15.31 -8.34 -4.75
CA ALA A 57 13.90 -7.96 -4.72
C ALA A 57 13.65 -6.70 -5.55
N MET A 58 14.45 -5.67 -5.34
CA MET A 58 14.30 -4.39 -6.04
C MET A 58 14.59 -4.52 -7.54
N GLN A 59 15.62 -5.30 -7.92
CA GLN A 59 15.92 -5.61 -9.32
C GLN A 59 14.77 -6.35 -10.01
N MET A 60 14.20 -7.36 -9.34
CA MET A 60 13.06 -8.12 -9.85
C MET A 60 11.83 -7.23 -10.01
N LEU A 61 11.51 -6.40 -9.01
CA LEU A 61 10.34 -5.51 -9.04
C LEU A 61 10.45 -4.44 -10.13
N ARG A 62 11.63 -3.83 -10.30
CA ARG A 62 11.88 -2.88 -11.42
C ARG A 62 11.69 -3.57 -12.76
N LYS A 63 12.31 -4.73 -12.97
CA LYS A 63 12.14 -5.49 -14.21
C LYS A 63 10.69 -5.88 -14.47
N MET A 64 9.95 -6.25 -13.43
CA MET A 64 8.53 -6.58 -13.53
C MET A 64 7.71 -5.33 -13.93
N ALA A 65 7.94 -4.19 -13.27
CA ALA A 65 7.27 -2.93 -13.60
C ALA A 65 7.58 -2.47 -15.04
N ASP A 66 8.85 -2.56 -15.46
CA ASP A 66 9.28 -2.20 -16.82
C ASP A 66 8.66 -3.10 -17.90
N ASN A 67 8.54 -4.40 -17.63
CA ASN A 67 8.00 -5.34 -18.60
C ASN A 67 6.46 -5.30 -18.67
N GLU A 68 5.83 -5.19 -17.53
CA GLU A 68 4.38 -5.28 -17.40
C GLU A 68 3.68 -3.93 -17.59
N GLN A 69 4.39 -2.82 -17.40
CA GLN A 69 3.85 -1.45 -17.48
C GLN A 69 2.51 -1.33 -16.75
N PRO A 70 2.46 -1.56 -15.43
CA PRO A 70 1.20 -1.51 -14.69
C PRO A 70 0.64 -0.10 -14.65
N ASP A 71 -0.69 0.00 -14.71
CA ASP A 71 -1.41 1.27 -14.55
C ASP A 71 -1.43 1.73 -13.09
N LEU A 72 -1.24 0.80 -12.16
CA LEU A 72 -1.19 1.06 -10.72
C LEU A 72 -0.30 0.01 -10.02
N ILE A 73 0.53 0.46 -9.08
CA ILE A 73 1.28 -0.42 -8.17
C ILE A 73 0.74 -0.23 -6.76
N ILE A 74 0.39 -1.33 -6.09
CA ILE A 74 -0.06 -1.34 -4.69
C ILE A 74 0.92 -2.15 -3.86
N GLY A 75 1.49 -1.54 -2.82
CA GLY A 75 2.39 -2.22 -1.90
C GLY A 75 1.93 -2.14 -0.45
N THR A 76 2.11 -3.24 0.30
CA THR A 76 1.75 -3.29 1.72
C THR A 76 2.98 -3.54 2.59
N SER A 77 3.15 -2.82 3.70
CA SER A 77 4.25 -3.00 4.65
C SER A 77 5.63 -2.92 3.97
N MET A 78 6.45 -3.96 4.03
CA MET A 78 7.70 -4.08 3.27
C MET A 78 7.48 -3.84 1.76
N GLY A 79 6.40 -4.38 1.20
CA GLY A 79 6.03 -4.14 -0.19
C GLY A 79 5.72 -2.67 -0.47
N GLY A 80 5.16 -1.94 0.51
CA GLY A 80 4.98 -0.48 0.43
C GLY A 80 6.30 0.28 0.36
N MET A 81 7.30 -0.15 1.12
CA MET A 81 8.66 0.39 1.04
C MET A 81 9.26 0.22 -0.36
N TYR A 82 9.17 -0.99 -0.95
CA TYR A 82 9.65 -1.21 -2.31
C TYR A 82 8.86 -0.43 -3.36
N THR A 83 7.54 -0.36 -3.19
CA THR A 83 6.66 0.37 -4.11
C THR A 83 6.99 1.85 -4.16
N GLU A 84 7.41 2.44 -3.03
CA GLU A 84 7.87 3.83 -3.00
C GLU A 84 9.02 4.08 -3.98
N MET A 85 9.96 3.16 -4.11
CA MET A 85 11.14 3.27 -4.96
C MET A 85 10.89 2.91 -6.45
N LEU A 86 9.65 2.57 -6.83
CA LEU A 86 9.25 2.27 -8.22
C LEU A 86 8.67 3.51 -8.89
N HIS A 87 9.54 4.42 -9.33
CA HIS A 87 9.15 5.71 -9.90
C HIS A 87 8.48 5.57 -11.29
N GLY A 88 7.72 6.60 -11.69
CA GLY A 88 7.07 6.70 -12.99
C GLY A 88 5.68 6.06 -13.06
N PHE A 89 5.18 5.48 -11.97
CA PHE A 89 3.88 4.81 -11.89
C PHE A 89 2.96 5.46 -10.84
N ASP A 90 1.65 5.33 -11.01
CA ASP A 90 0.70 5.60 -9.94
C ASP A 90 0.84 4.53 -8.86
N ARG A 91 0.94 4.94 -7.58
CA ARG A 91 1.29 4.03 -6.49
C ARG A 91 0.42 4.26 -5.26
N ILE A 92 0.02 3.16 -4.63
CA ILE A 92 -0.62 3.18 -3.31
C ILE A 92 0.22 2.36 -2.33
N LEU A 93 0.63 3.00 -1.24
CA LEU A 93 1.41 2.40 -0.18
C LEU A 93 0.54 2.23 1.07
N VAL A 94 0.33 1.00 1.53
CA VAL A 94 -0.46 0.72 2.74
C VAL A 94 0.47 0.34 3.88
N ASN A 95 0.48 1.14 4.95
CA ASN A 95 1.35 0.98 6.11
C ASN A 95 2.81 0.68 5.71
N PRO A 96 3.45 1.50 4.87
CA PRO A 96 4.77 1.22 4.33
C PRO A 96 5.84 1.16 5.43
N ALA A 97 6.65 0.10 5.44
CA ALA A 97 7.68 -0.14 6.44
C ALA A 97 9.02 0.50 6.04
N PHE A 98 9.11 1.83 6.01
CA PHE A 98 10.34 2.55 5.62
C PHE A 98 11.55 2.35 6.54
N ALA A 99 11.36 1.76 7.72
CA ALA A 99 12.43 1.33 8.63
C ALA A 99 12.47 -0.20 8.75
N MET A 100 12.33 -0.92 7.63
CA MET A 100 12.18 -2.37 7.61
C MET A 100 13.31 -3.11 8.34
N GLY A 101 14.56 -2.66 8.21
CA GLY A 101 15.69 -3.25 8.92
C GLY A 101 15.56 -3.15 10.45
N ASP A 102 14.99 -2.08 10.97
CA ASP A 102 14.74 -1.93 12.41
C ASP A 102 13.57 -2.83 12.85
N THR A 103 12.51 -2.89 12.08
CA THR A 103 11.38 -3.82 12.31
C THR A 103 11.87 -5.26 12.37
N MET A 104 12.72 -5.68 11.43
CA MET A 104 13.30 -7.03 11.40
C MET A 104 14.23 -7.34 12.57
N SER A 105 14.79 -6.34 13.23
CA SER A 105 15.72 -6.56 14.35
C SER A 105 15.08 -7.33 15.52
N SER A 106 13.76 -7.22 15.69
CA SER A 106 13.00 -7.97 16.67
C SER A 106 12.62 -9.40 16.21
N MET A 107 12.87 -9.73 14.93
CA MET A 107 12.44 -10.98 14.29
C MET A 107 13.62 -11.89 13.92
N THR A 108 14.79 -11.73 14.58
CA THR A 108 15.97 -12.55 14.30
C THR A 108 15.71 -14.04 14.53
N GLY A 109 16.28 -14.89 13.67
CA GLY A 109 16.11 -16.32 13.72
C GLY A 109 15.20 -16.87 12.62
N HIS A 110 14.69 -18.05 12.85
CA HIS A 110 13.82 -18.76 11.89
C HIS A 110 12.43 -18.11 11.84
N GLN A 111 11.94 -17.85 10.64
CA GLN A 111 10.64 -17.28 10.35
C GLN A 111 9.94 -18.10 9.26
N GLU A 112 8.65 -18.40 9.45
CA GLU A 112 7.84 -19.13 8.48
C GLU A 112 7.05 -18.16 7.60
N PHE A 113 6.92 -18.48 6.30
CA PHE A 113 6.04 -17.74 5.41
C PHE A 113 4.58 -18.03 5.76
N GLN A 114 3.77 -16.97 5.82
CA GLN A 114 2.34 -17.06 6.16
C GLN A 114 1.48 -17.60 5.02
N ASN A 115 1.99 -17.55 3.80
CA ASN A 115 1.29 -17.99 2.60
C ASN A 115 2.24 -18.86 1.74
N PRO A 116 1.70 -19.84 1.01
CA PRO A 116 2.49 -20.65 0.09
C PRO A 116 3.21 -19.75 -0.94
N ARG A 117 4.44 -20.13 -1.28
CA ARG A 117 5.22 -19.49 -2.34
C ARG A 117 5.30 -20.40 -3.57
N LYS A 118 5.41 -19.81 -4.76
CA LYS A 118 5.56 -20.54 -6.02
C LYS A 118 6.88 -21.33 -6.07
N ASP A 119 7.94 -20.82 -5.43
CA ASP A 119 9.25 -21.46 -5.34
C ASP A 119 9.30 -22.62 -4.33
N GLY A 120 8.23 -22.81 -3.55
CA GLY A 120 8.13 -23.87 -2.55
C GLY A 120 8.90 -23.60 -1.25
N VAL A 121 9.53 -22.44 -1.11
CA VAL A 121 10.25 -22.04 0.11
C VAL A 121 9.22 -21.78 1.22
N GLN A 122 9.42 -22.43 2.37
CA GLN A 122 8.46 -22.36 3.50
C GLN A 122 8.92 -21.43 4.62
N ASP A 123 10.21 -21.17 4.70
CA ASP A 123 10.79 -20.39 5.79
C ASP A 123 12.03 -19.60 5.33
N LEU A 124 12.46 -18.69 6.18
CA LEU A 124 13.73 -17.98 6.01
C LEU A 124 14.42 -17.76 7.35
N MET A 125 15.74 -17.59 7.30
CA MET A 125 16.55 -17.22 8.45
C MET A 125 16.83 -15.72 8.44
N VAL A 126 16.24 -14.97 9.39
CA VAL A 126 16.54 -13.55 9.59
C VAL A 126 17.86 -13.42 10.34
N THR A 127 18.90 -13.10 9.58
CA THR A 127 20.27 -12.91 10.09
C THR A 127 20.58 -11.43 10.30
N LYS A 128 21.64 -11.15 11.07
CA LYS A 128 22.18 -9.77 11.19
C LYS A 128 22.62 -9.20 9.85
N GLY A 129 23.11 -10.07 8.93
CA GLY A 129 23.47 -9.69 7.56
C GLY A 129 22.25 -9.19 6.80
N LEU A 130 21.16 -9.97 6.78
CA LEU A 130 19.91 -9.60 6.13
C LEU A 130 19.30 -8.29 6.71
N ILE A 131 19.32 -8.13 8.04
CA ILE A 131 18.89 -6.89 8.69
C ILE A 131 19.70 -5.69 8.19
N LYS A 132 21.03 -5.86 8.05
CA LYS A 132 21.89 -4.80 7.52
C LYS A 132 21.54 -4.46 6.08
N GLU A 133 21.33 -5.45 5.21
CA GLU A 133 20.90 -5.24 3.82
C GLU A 133 19.59 -4.42 3.76
N TYR A 134 18.61 -4.72 4.62
CA TYR A 134 17.37 -3.96 4.71
C TYR A 134 17.57 -2.53 5.26
N LYS A 135 18.51 -2.32 6.18
CA LYS A 135 18.88 -0.97 6.61
C LYS A 135 19.53 -0.16 5.48
N ASP A 136 20.38 -0.82 4.70
CA ASP A 136 21.07 -0.18 3.58
C ASP A 136 20.07 0.19 2.46
N ILE A 137 19.16 -0.71 2.06
CA ILE A 137 18.19 -0.43 0.99
C ILE A 137 17.18 0.67 1.38
N THR A 138 16.75 0.74 2.64
CA THR A 138 15.81 1.78 3.11
C THR A 138 16.36 3.20 3.00
N THR A 139 17.69 3.36 2.89
CA THR A 139 18.31 4.68 2.64
C THR A 139 17.99 5.22 1.24
N GLN A 140 17.52 4.38 0.33
CA GLN A 140 17.13 4.78 -1.03
C GLN A 140 15.69 5.32 -1.09
N CYS A 141 14.88 5.10 -0.06
CA CYS A 141 13.53 5.66 0.02
C CYS A 141 13.56 7.19 -0.06
N PHE A 142 12.57 7.76 -0.71
CA PHE A 142 12.38 9.20 -0.91
C PHE A 142 13.48 9.88 -1.74
N ALA A 143 14.28 9.11 -2.48
CA ALA A 143 15.28 9.66 -3.38
C ALA A 143 14.65 10.12 -4.70
N ASN A 144 15.15 11.26 -5.25
CA ASN A 144 14.78 11.75 -6.59
C ASN A 144 13.28 12.00 -6.82
N ILE A 145 12.57 12.46 -5.81
CA ILE A 145 11.14 12.80 -5.88
C ILE A 145 11.00 14.19 -6.51
N ASP A 146 10.48 14.26 -7.72
CA ASP A 146 10.08 15.51 -8.36
C ASP A 146 8.59 15.83 -8.12
N THR A 147 8.09 16.90 -8.71
CA THR A 147 6.71 17.33 -8.52
C THR A 147 5.70 16.31 -9.08
N GLU A 148 6.01 15.71 -10.23
CA GLU A 148 5.12 14.72 -10.86
C GLU A 148 5.04 13.44 -10.02
N GLU A 149 6.18 12.96 -9.51
CA GLU A 149 6.22 11.81 -8.59
C GLU A 149 5.41 12.04 -7.32
N ARG A 150 5.46 13.26 -6.77
CA ARG A 150 4.71 13.59 -5.54
C ARG A 150 3.21 13.46 -5.70
N GLU A 151 2.66 13.74 -6.86
CA GLU A 151 1.23 13.68 -7.15
C GLU A 151 0.73 12.27 -7.42
N ARG A 152 1.64 11.36 -7.81
CA ARG A 152 1.31 9.97 -8.19
C ARG A 152 1.24 9.00 -7.01
N VAL A 153 1.69 9.42 -5.81
CA VAL A 153 1.84 8.51 -4.66
C VAL A 153 0.82 8.81 -3.58
N TYR A 154 0.09 7.78 -3.21
CA TYR A 154 -0.90 7.80 -2.13
C TYR A 154 -0.44 6.88 -1.00
N GLY A 155 -0.47 7.38 0.24
CA GLY A 155 -0.17 6.61 1.44
C GLY A 155 -1.43 6.38 2.28
N LEU A 156 -1.68 5.13 2.66
CA LEU A 156 -2.74 4.73 3.56
C LEU A 156 -2.14 4.24 4.87
N PHE A 157 -2.55 4.81 6.00
CA PHE A 157 -1.94 4.56 7.31
C PHE A 157 -3.01 4.19 8.34
N GLY A 158 -2.83 3.05 9.01
CA GLY A 158 -3.70 2.64 10.11
C GLY A 158 -3.45 3.48 11.36
N ASP A 159 -4.51 4.04 11.94
CA ASP A 159 -4.43 4.85 13.16
C ASP A 159 -4.08 4.01 14.41
N ASN A 160 -4.27 2.70 14.36
CA ASN A 160 -3.93 1.75 15.41
C ASN A 160 -2.89 0.71 14.95
N ASP A 161 -2.00 1.05 14.02
CA ASP A 161 -0.95 0.14 13.56
C ASP A 161 0.10 -0.07 14.65
N PRO A 162 0.28 -1.30 15.20
CA PRO A 162 1.28 -1.58 16.23
C PRO A 162 2.69 -1.82 15.68
N VAL A 163 2.87 -1.84 14.35
CA VAL A 163 4.12 -2.27 13.69
C VAL A 163 4.88 -1.08 13.10
N VAL A 164 4.18 -0.19 12.39
CA VAL A 164 4.81 0.95 11.70
C VAL A 164 4.09 2.26 11.99
N HIS A 165 4.86 3.35 12.14
CA HIS A 165 4.36 4.70 12.37
C HIS A 165 5.07 5.66 11.42
N THR A 166 4.73 5.59 10.13
CA THR A 166 5.45 6.26 9.06
C THR A 166 4.67 7.38 8.36
N PHE A 167 3.50 7.74 8.89
CA PHE A 167 2.64 8.80 8.36
C PHE A 167 3.36 10.15 8.26
N ASP A 168 3.97 10.61 9.35
CA ASP A 168 4.65 11.91 9.38
C ASP A 168 5.87 11.94 8.47
N LEU A 169 6.60 10.84 8.37
CA LEU A 169 7.71 10.72 7.44
C LEU A 169 7.21 10.79 5.98
N PHE A 170 6.17 10.06 5.65
CA PHE A 170 5.57 10.06 4.31
C PHE A 170 5.09 11.46 3.92
N ARG A 171 4.40 12.17 4.81
CA ARG A 171 3.88 13.52 4.58
C ARG A 171 4.95 14.57 4.28
N GLN A 172 6.18 14.39 4.75
CA GLN A 172 7.27 15.29 4.41
C GLN A 172 7.63 15.25 2.91
N HIS A 173 7.30 14.15 2.24
CA HIS A 173 7.66 13.90 0.85
C HIS A 173 6.46 13.92 -0.09
N TYR A 174 5.31 13.41 0.35
CA TYR A 174 4.10 13.22 -0.47
C TYR A 174 2.88 13.86 0.18
N PRO A 175 2.04 14.59 -0.60
CA PRO A 175 0.85 15.26 -0.07
C PRO A 175 -0.32 14.31 0.22
N ASN A 176 -0.41 13.19 -0.52
CA ASN A 176 -1.59 12.31 -0.51
C ASN A 176 -1.49 11.26 0.61
N ALA A 177 -1.53 11.70 1.87
CA ALA A 177 -1.50 10.85 3.04
C ALA A 177 -2.90 10.73 3.66
N ILE A 178 -3.37 9.50 3.85
CA ILE A 178 -4.73 9.19 4.30
C ILE A 178 -4.65 8.28 5.52
N TYR A 179 -5.30 8.66 6.62
CA TYR A 179 -5.53 7.74 7.73
C TYR A 179 -6.73 6.84 7.47
N PHE A 180 -6.64 5.61 7.90
CA PHE A 180 -7.79 4.71 8.02
C PHE A 180 -7.93 4.17 9.44
N HIS A 181 -9.15 3.89 9.85
CA HIS A 181 -9.41 3.25 11.13
C HIS A 181 -9.09 1.76 11.04
N GLY A 182 -7.91 1.38 11.56
CA GLY A 182 -7.46 0.00 11.50
C GLY A 182 -6.01 -0.19 11.93
N GLU A 183 -5.60 -1.44 11.86
CA GLU A 183 -4.27 -1.92 12.27
C GLU A 183 -3.34 -2.08 11.05
N HIS A 184 -2.24 -2.83 11.24
CA HIS A 184 -1.22 -3.06 10.21
C HIS A 184 -1.73 -3.81 8.97
N ARG A 185 -2.67 -4.74 9.15
CA ARG A 185 -3.15 -5.59 8.06
C ARG A 185 -4.24 -4.91 7.24
N LEU A 186 -4.09 -5.01 5.92
CA LEU A 186 -5.14 -4.64 4.98
C LEU A 186 -6.23 -5.72 4.96
N ILE A 187 -7.30 -5.50 5.73
CA ILE A 187 -8.48 -6.37 5.76
C ILE A 187 -9.55 -5.87 4.79
N ASP A 188 -10.51 -6.72 4.43
CA ASP A 188 -11.56 -6.43 3.45
C ASP A 188 -12.30 -5.11 3.74
N LYS A 189 -12.65 -4.85 5.01
CA LYS A 189 -13.31 -3.61 5.41
C LYS A 189 -12.46 -2.37 5.11
N VAL A 190 -11.17 -2.42 5.43
CA VAL A 190 -10.24 -1.31 5.15
C VAL A 190 -10.08 -1.13 3.65
N ALA A 191 -9.95 -2.23 2.91
CA ALA A 191 -9.86 -2.16 1.46
C ALA A 191 -11.06 -1.46 0.84
N LEU A 192 -12.28 -1.85 1.24
CA LEU A 192 -13.52 -1.28 0.70
C LEU A 192 -13.66 0.23 0.98
N HIS A 193 -13.38 0.67 2.19
CA HIS A 193 -13.67 2.04 2.61
C HIS A 193 -12.53 3.02 2.38
N TYR A 194 -11.30 2.55 2.15
CA TYR A 194 -10.14 3.42 1.99
C TYR A 194 -9.30 3.12 0.75
N LEU A 195 -8.99 1.86 0.48
CA LEU A 195 -8.17 1.51 -0.68
C LEU A 195 -8.96 1.66 -1.99
N ILE A 196 -10.17 1.11 -2.07
CA ILE A 196 -11.02 1.20 -3.27
C ILE A 196 -11.32 2.65 -3.66
N PRO A 197 -11.73 3.57 -2.76
CA PRO A 197 -11.89 4.98 -3.10
C PRO A 197 -10.64 5.61 -3.71
N VAL A 198 -9.44 5.31 -3.19
CA VAL A 198 -8.19 5.84 -3.75
C VAL A 198 -7.88 5.24 -5.12
N ILE A 199 -8.11 3.93 -5.32
CA ILE A 199 -8.02 3.31 -6.63
C ILE A 199 -8.98 3.99 -7.61
N GLN A 200 -10.19 4.32 -7.18
CA GLN A 200 -11.18 4.99 -8.01
C GLN A 200 -10.74 6.42 -8.38
N TRP A 201 -10.11 7.17 -7.48
CA TRP A 201 -9.56 8.49 -7.82
C TRP A 201 -8.48 8.40 -8.90
N ILE A 202 -7.61 7.41 -8.78
CA ILE A 202 -6.56 7.16 -9.77
C ILE A 202 -7.18 6.76 -11.11
N ASP A 203 -8.15 5.84 -11.12
CA ASP A 203 -8.84 5.40 -12.31
C ASP A 203 -9.60 6.54 -12.99
N ASP A 204 -10.33 7.36 -12.23
CA ASP A 204 -11.04 8.55 -12.70
C ASP A 204 -10.05 9.56 -13.34
N ARG A 205 -8.92 9.83 -12.68
CA ARG A 205 -7.89 10.73 -13.23
C ARG A 205 -7.29 10.19 -14.53
N GLN A 206 -6.96 8.92 -14.59
CA GLN A 206 -6.44 8.29 -15.80
C GLN A 206 -7.44 8.27 -16.95
N ASN A 207 -8.74 8.27 -16.65
CA ASN A 207 -9.83 8.30 -17.62
C ASN A 207 -10.30 9.73 -17.94
N GLY A 208 -9.75 10.77 -17.30
CA GLY A 208 -10.16 12.16 -17.45
C GLY A 208 -11.53 12.49 -16.82
N THR A 209 -11.95 11.74 -15.80
CA THR A 209 -13.22 11.89 -15.08
C THR A 209 -12.99 12.19 -13.60
N GLU A 210 -12.10 13.13 -13.31
CA GLU A 210 -11.68 13.46 -11.94
C GLU A 210 -12.83 13.89 -11.04
N ARG A 211 -12.78 13.48 -9.79
CA ARG A 211 -13.75 13.85 -8.76
C ARG A 211 -13.47 15.23 -8.19
N PRO A 212 -14.49 15.92 -7.67
CA PRO A 212 -14.29 17.14 -6.92
C PRO A 212 -13.36 16.96 -5.73
N ILE A 213 -12.51 17.96 -5.49
CA ILE A 213 -11.54 17.95 -4.38
C ILE A 213 -12.18 18.55 -3.14
N VAL A 214 -11.93 17.91 -1.99
CA VAL A 214 -12.28 18.42 -0.65
C VAL A 214 -11.01 18.53 0.18
N TYR A 215 -10.79 19.68 0.78
CA TYR A 215 -9.73 19.91 1.74
C TYR A 215 -10.29 19.82 3.16
N LEU A 216 -9.75 18.89 3.95
CA LEU A 216 -10.07 18.77 5.37
C LEU A 216 -8.94 19.33 6.22
N HIS A 217 -9.28 20.17 7.17
CA HIS A 217 -8.29 20.65 8.13
C HIS A 217 -7.90 19.53 9.10
N PHE A 218 -6.61 19.39 9.38
CA PHE A 218 -6.10 18.31 10.23
C PHE A 218 -6.76 18.26 11.61
N ASP A 219 -6.98 19.43 12.24
CA ASP A 219 -7.63 19.52 13.56
C ASP A 219 -9.05 18.93 13.57
N ALA A 220 -9.76 18.97 12.44
CA ALA A 220 -11.10 18.38 12.34
C ALA A 220 -11.05 16.84 12.39
N LEU A 221 -9.90 16.23 12.07
CA LEU A 221 -9.70 14.79 12.07
C LEU A 221 -8.96 14.29 13.31
N HIS A 222 -8.17 15.15 13.96
CA HIS A 222 -7.31 14.78 15.09
C HIS A 222 -8.10 14.15 16.25
N ASP A 223 -9.20 14.75 16.67
CA ASP A 223 -10.08 14.19 17.69
C ASP A 223 -10.69 12.83 17.29
N SER A 224 -10.78 12.57 15.98
CA SER A 224 -11.33 11.32 15.46
C SER A 224 -10.35 10.16 15.57
N PHE A 225 -9.06 10.44 15.47
CA PHE A 225 -8.02 9.42 15.57
C PHE A 225 -7.72 9.02 17.01
N ASP A 226 -7.86 9.95 17.96
CA ASP A 226 -7.73 9.66 19.39
C ASP A 226 -8.96 8.92 19.95
N LYS A 227 -10.10 8.93 19.23
CA LYS A 227 -11.36 8.30 19.63
C LYS A 227 -11.89 7.39 18.53
N PRO A 228 -11.50 6.11 18.52
CA PRO A 228 -11.69 5.18 17.41
C PRO A 228 -13.15 4.88 17.00
N LEU A 229 -14.15 5.41 17.65
CA LEU A 229 -15.56 5.20 17.33
C LEU A 229 -16.33 6.49 17.05
N SER A 230 -15.65 7.54 16.69
CA SER A 230 -16.33 8.80 16.44
C SER A 230 -17.22 8.71 15.18
N SER A 231 -18.33 9.45 15.20
CA SER A 231 -19.19 9.65 14.04
C SER A 231 -18.44 10.26 12.84
N MET A 232 -17.28 10.85 13.09
CA MET A 232 -16.41 11.44 12.06
C MET A 232 -15.78 10.40 11.14
N HIS A 233 -15.46 9.18 11.60
CA HIS A 233 -14.96 8.13 10.71
C HIS A 233 -15.96 7.80 9.61
N LYS A 234 -17.22 7.63 9.95
CA LYS A 234 -18.26 7.35 8.96
C LYS A 234 -18.45 8.50 7.96
N ALA A 235 -18.37 9.75 8.43
CA ALA A 235 -18.41 10.91 7.55
C ALA A 235 -17.18 10.97 6.63
N TYR A 236 -16.02 10.64 7.16
CA TYR A 236 -14.77 10.56 6.39
C TYR A 236 -14.82 9.47 5.32
N GLU A 237 -15.29 8.27 5.66
CA GLU A 237 -15.51 7.17 4.71
C GLU A 237 -16.43 7.61 3.56
N LEU A 238 -17.54 8.27 3.86
CA LEU A 238 -18.47 8.80 2.84
C LEU A 238 -17.84 9.90 1.96
N LEU A 239 -16.99 10.75 2.53
CA LEU A 239 -16.26 11.74 1.73
C LEU A 239 -15.31 11.08 0.76
N LEU A 240 -14.56 10.06 1.18
CA LEU A 240 -13.63 9.31 0.32
C LEU A 240 -14.34 8.64 -0.86
N GLU A 241 -15.58 8.18 -0.67
CA GLU A 241 -16.36 7.55 -1.74
C GLU A 241 -16.75 8.52 -2.87
N HIS A 242 -16.90 9.82 -2.56
CA HIS A 242 -17.46 10.81 -3.49
C HIS A 242 -16.48 11.91 -3.92
N TYR A 243 -15.41 12.13 -3.15
CA TYR A 243 -14.47 13.23 -3.33
C TYR A 243 -13.03 12.74 -3.26
N GLN A 244 -12.15 13.48 -3.92
CA GLN A 244 -10.70 13.36 -3.67
C GLN A 244 -10.37 14.22 -2.43
N VAL A 245 -9.98 13.58 -1.34
CA VAL A 245 -9.81 14.25 -0.04
C VAL A 245 -8.34 14.53 0.23
N TYR A 246 -8.03 15.79 0.49
CA TYR A 246 -6.71 16.25 0.94
C TYR A 246 -6.78 16.70 2.40
N ILE A 247 -5.81 16.28 3.20
CA ILE A 247 -5.67 16.74 4.58
C ILE A 247 -4.70 17.92 4.59
N VAL A 248 -5.20 19.07 4.99
CA VAL A 248 -4.39 20.27 5.20
C VAL A 248 -3.90 20.28 6.63
N ALA A 249 -2.59 20.12 6.82
CA ALA A 249 -1.96 20.27 8.13
C ALA A 249 -1.64 21.74 8.42
N PRO A 250 -1.62 22.15 9.70
CA PRO A 250 -1.14 23.45 10.10
C PRO A 250 0.34 23.63 9.83
#